data_05fbe48c3d538132bcb1297750651e54
#
_entry.id   05fbe48c3d538132bcb1297750651e54
#
_cell.length_a   1.000
_cell.length_b   1.000
_cell.length_c   1.000
_cell.angle_alpha   90.00
_cell.angle_beta   90.00
_cell.angle_gamma   90.00
#
_symmetry.space_group_name_H-M   'P 1'
#
loop_
_entity.id
_entity.type
_entity.pdbx_description
1 polymer ?
#
loop_
_entity_poly.entity_id
_entity_poly.type
_entity_poly.pdbx_seq_one_letter_code
_entity_poly.pdbx_strand_id
1 'polypeptide(L)'
;MRANQSTLIATARQHGSATASTWSANRYGDRVAVYHYTTHMLDVYEDNTVIRRSHGWGSQTDKQGVSKIIKAHTTMNWRDIPEDIHPRFRGI
;
A
#
# COMPACT_ATOMS: atom_id res chain seq x y z
N MET A 1 -1.88 7.02 13.90
CA MET A 1 -0.90 6.21 14.66
C MET A 1 0.41 6.13 13.90
N ARG A 2 1.51 6.37 14.55
CA ARG A 2 2.83 6.30 13.92
C ARG A 2 3.33 4.86 13.89
N ALA A 3 3.91 4.44 12.76
CA ALA A 3 4.45 3.10 12.55
C ALA A 3 5.73 3.19 11.72
N ASN A 4 6.39 2.08 11.47
CA ASN A 4 7.39 2.00 10.41
C ASN A 4 6.79 1.30 9.19
N GLN A 5 7.53 1.24 8.09
CA GLN A 5 7.00 0.65 6.85
C GLN A 5 6.62 -0.82 7.03
N SER A 6 7.38 -1.60 7.80
CA SER A 6 7.09 -3.02 7.98
C SER A 6 5.86 -3.27 8.86
N THR A 7 5.46 -2.32 9.70
CA THR A 7 4.29 -2.46 10.57
C THR A 7 3.10 -1.57 10.14
N LEU A 8 3.23 -0.87 9.03
CA LEU A 8 2.24 0.11 8.59
C LEU A 8 0.83 -0.50 8.46
N ILE A 9 0.72 -1.63 7.78
CA ILE A 9 -0.57 -2.27 7.54
C ILE A 9 -1.16 -2.83 8.82
N ALA A 10 -0.36 -3.53 9.63
CA ALA A 10 -0.83 -4.09 10.90
C ALA A 10 -1.34 -2.98 11.84
N THR A 11 -0.62 -1.86 11.89
CA THR A 11 -1.00 -0.72 12.71
C THR A 11 -2.31 -0.10 12.20
N ALA A 12 -2.46 0.07 10.89
CA ALA A 12 -3.69 0.59 10.31
C ALA A 12 -4.88 -0.35 10.56
N ARG A 13 -4.66 -1.67 10.48
CA ARG A 13 -5.71 -2.65 10.79
C ARG A 13 -6.20 -2.53 12.22
N GLN A 14 -5.30 -2.28 13.16
CA GLN A 14 -5.62 -2.20 14.58
C GLN A 14 -6.23 -0.86 14.96
N HIS A 15 -5.73 0.24 14.41
CA HIS A 15 -6.09 1.60 14.84
C HIS A 15 -6.92 2.38 13.82
N GLY A 16 -7.16 1.83 12.62
CA GLY A 16 -7.92 2.50 11.56
C GLY A 16 -7.05 3.33 10.63
N SER A 17 -5.91 3.83 11.09
CA SER A 17 -4.97 4.58 10.28
C SER A 17 -3.57 4.48 10.84
N ALA A 18 -2.55 4.71 10.00
CA ALA A 18 -1.16 4.72 10.40
C ALA A 18 -0.34 5.57 9.45
N THR A 19 0.81 6.05 9.93
CA THR A 19 1.78 6.79 9.11
C THR A 19 3.17 6.25 9.35
N ALA A 20 4.00 6.26 8.29
CA ALA A 20 5.38 5.84 8.36
C ALA A 20 6.19 6.68 7.38
N SER A 21 6.84 7.74 7.87
CA SER A 21 7.56 8.70 7.05
C SER A 21 6.62 9.32 6.01
N THR A 22 6.91 9.17 4.71
CA THR A 22 6.09 9.71 3.62
C THR A 22 4.94 8.78 3.23
N TRP A 23 4.80 7.66 3.92
CA TRP A 23 3.75 6.67 3.68
C TRP A 23 2.62 6.82 4.67
N SER A 24 1.41 6.51 4.24
CA SER A 24 0.24 6.47 5.12
C SER A 24 -0.67 5.32 4.71
N ALA A 25 -1.51 4.89 5.64
CA ALA A 25 -2.47 3.83 5.40
C ALA A 25 -3.76 4.10 6.14
N ASN A 26 -4.88 3.79 5.51
CA ASN A 26 -6.19 3.92 6.11
C ASN A 26 -6.98 2.62 5.89
N ARG A 27 -7.68 2.19 6.92
CA ARG A 27 -8.53 1.02 6.85
C ARG A 27 -9.91 1.40 6.30
N TYR A 28 -10.36 0.66 5.30
CA TYR A 28 -11.69 0.78 4.71
C TYR A 28 -12.33 -0.61 4.65
N GLY A 29 -13.13 -0.96 5.64
CA GLY A 29 -13.78 -2.26 5.68
C GLY A 29 -12.76 -3.40 5.75
N ASP A 30 -12.71 -4.23 4.72
CA ASP A 30 -11.85 -5.41 4.64
C ASP A 30 -10.49 -5.14 4.00
N ARG A 31 -10.16 -3.88 3.73
CA ARG A 31 -8.90 -3.53 3.09
C ARG A 31 -8.23 -2.35 3.79
N VAL A 32 -6.91 -2.27 3.61
CA VAL A 32 -6.10 -1.12 4.00
C VAL A 32 -5.59 -0.48 2.72
N ALA A 33 -5.94 0.78 2.51
CA ALA A 33 -5.44 1.58 1.39
C ALA A 33 -4.11 2.22 1.80
N VAL A 34 -3.08 2.04 0.99
CA VAL A 34 -1.73 2.52 1.27
C VAL A 34 -1.37 3.63 0.29
N TYR A 35 -0.88 4.73 0.83
CA TYR A 35 -0.53 5.93 0.08
C TYR A 35 0.93 6.26 0.27
N HIS A 36 1.57 6.76 -0.79
CA HIS A 36 2.88 7.40 -0.72
C HIS A 36 2.67 8.88 -1.07
N TYR A 37 2.89 9.76 -0.10
CA TYR A 37 2.41 11.13 -0.16
C TYR A 37 0.88 11.12 -0.36
N THR A 38 0.37 11.66 -1.45
CA THR A 38 -1.07 11.67 -1.75
C THR A 38 -1.49 10.62 -2.78
N THR A 39 -0.53 9.84 -3.29
CA THR A 39 -0.79 8.85 -4.33
C THR A 39 -1.26 7.53 -3.72
N HIS A 40 -2.44 7.06 -4.11
CA HIS A 40 -2.95 5.75 -3.71
C HIS A 40 -2.14 4.67 -4.44
N MET A 41 -1.25 4.00 -3.70
CA MET A 41 -0.30 3.07 -4.27
C MET A 41 -0.86 1.65 -4.39
N LEU A 42 -1.45 1.15 -3.32
CA LEU A 42 -1.95 -0.22 -3.28
C LEU A 42 -3.01 -0.41 -2.20
N ASP A 43 -3.72 -1.52 -2.30
CA ASP A 43 -4.63 -1.99 -1.26
C ASP A 43 -4.17 -3.36 -0.78
N VAL A 44 -4.24 -3.58 0.53
CA VAL A 44 -3.97 -4.89 1.14
C VAL A 44 -5.24 -5.36 1.84
N TYR A 45 -5.77 -6.49 1.38
CA TYR A 45 -7.01 -7.05 1.93
C TYR A 45 -6.72 -7.94 3.15
N GLU A 46 -7.75 -8.26 3.90
CA GLU A 46 -7.59 -9.06 5.14
C GLU A 46 -7.01 -10.45 4.89
N ASP A 47 -7.22 -11.02 3.72
CA ASP A 47 -6.63 -12.30 3.31
C ASP A 47 -5.20 -12.15 2.79
N ASN A 48 -4.61 -10.95 2.93
CA ASN A 48 -3.28 -10.58 2.45
C ASN A 48 -3.16 -10.50 0.92
N THR A 49 -4.27 -10.45 0.20
CA THR A 49 -4.26 -10.12 -1.22
C THR A 49 -3.80 -8.66 -1.37
N VAL A 50 -2.86 -8.42 -2.27
CA VAL A 50 -2.32 -7.09 -2.56
C VAL A 50 -2.68 -6.72 -3.99
N ILE A 51 -3.26 -5.54 -4.16
CA ILE A 51 -3.64 -5.01 -5.47
C ILE A 51 -2.95 -3.66 -5.68
N ARG A 52 -2.27 -3.50 -6.81
CA ARG A 52 -1.65 -2.23 -7.19
C ARG A 52 -2.72 -1.28 -7.73
N ARG A 53 -2.73 -0.05 -7.22
CA ARG A 53 -3.74 0.95 -7.59
C ARG A 53 -3.17 2.14 -8.37
N SER A 54 -1.86 2.19 -8.59
CA SER A 54 -1.24 3.33 -9.25
C SER A 54 -0.20 2.88 -10.27
N HIS A 55 -0.07 3.65 -11.35
CA HIS A 55 1.04 3.50 -12.31
C HIS A 55 2.35 4.13 -11.79
N GLY A 56 2.30 4.85 -10.66
CA GLY A 56 3.37 5.68 -10.17
C GLY A 56 4.54 4.95 -9.48
N TRP A 57 4.74 3.66 -9.75
CA TRP A 57 5.81 2.89 -9.12
C TRP A 57 7.13 2.97 -9.90
N GLY A 58 7.39 4.15 -10.50
CA GLY A 58 8.58 4.34 -11.31
C GLY A 58 9.85 4.64 -10.52
N SER A 59 9.72 5.29 -9.37
CA SER A 59 10.89 5.64 -8.58
C SER A 59 11.38 4.48 -7.74
N GLN A 60 12.68 4.49 -7.43
CA GLN A 60 13.26 3.47 -6.57
C GLN A 60 12.71 3.55 -5.15
N THR A 61 12.41 4.75 -4.67
CA THR A 61 11.80 4.96 -3.35
C THR A 61 10.44 4.29 -3.26
N ASP A 62 9.62 4.40 -4.29
CA ASP A 62 8.31 3.73 -4.34
C ASP A 62 8.47 2.22 -4.27
N LYS A 63 9.37 1.66 -5.08
CA LYS A 63 9.61 0.22 -5.14
C LYS A 63 10.11 -0.33 -3.82
N GLN A 64 11.07 0.35 -3.19
CA GLN A 64 11.63 -0.07 -1.91
C GLN A 64 10.60 0.02 -0.80
N GLY A 65 9.81 1.09 -0.77
CA GLY A 65 8.76 1.27 0.22
C GLY A 65 7.68 0.20 0.12
N VAL A 66 7.21 -0.05 -1.09
CA VAL A 66 6.20 -1.10 -1.34
C VAL A 66 6.75 -2.47 -0.90
N SER A 67 7.98 -2.79 -1.26
CA SER A 67 8.59 -4.07 -0.88
C SER A 67 8.62 -4.26 0.63
N LYS A 68 9.01 -3.22 1.37
CA LYS A 68 9.05 -3.28 2.84
C LYS A 68 7.65 -3.42 3.44
N ILE A 69 6.68 -2.70 2.90
CA ILE A 69 5.32 -2.69 3.42
C ILE A 69 4.65 -4.06 3.24
N ILE A 70 4.79 -4.67 2.07
CA ILE A 70 4.11 -5.92 1.77
C ILE A 70 4.86 -7.17 2.24
N LYS A 71 6.12 -7.05 2.61
CA LYS A 71 6.98 -8.20 2.95
C LYS A 71 6.40 -9.08 4.04
N ALA A 72 5.72 -8.48 5.00
CA ALA A 72 5.10 -9.22 6.11
C ALA A 72 3.81 -9.95 5.70
N HIS A 73 3.29 -9.71 4.50
CA HIS A 73 1.99 -10.18 4.06
C HIS A 73 2.06 -11.11 2.85
N THR A 74 3.11 -10.98 2.04
CA THR A 74 3.25 -11.78 0.83
C THR A 74 4.71 -11.98 0.48
N THR A 75 5.00 -13.10 -0.20
CA THR A 75 6.32 -13.36 -0.77
C THR A 75 6.46 -12.81 -2.20
N MET A 76 5.37 -12.26 -2.76
CA MET A 76 5.41 -11.68 -4.10
C MET A 76 6.33 -10.47 -4.16
N ASN A 77 7.04 -10.33 -5.28
CA ASN A 77 7.76 -9.10 -5.58
C ASN A 77 6.76 -8.04 -6.03
N TRP A 78 7.11 -6.76 -5.81
CA TRP A 78 6.23 -5.66 -6.21
C TRP A 78 5.87 -5.70 -7.70
N ARG A 79 6.76 -6.23 -8.55
CA ARG A 79 6.51 -6.30 -10.00
C ARG A 79 5.53 -7.41 -10.40
N ASP A 80 5.25 -8.36 -9.50
CA ASP A 80 4.32 -9.46 -9.74
C ASP A 80 2.93 -9.19 -9.16
N ILE A 81 2.75 -8.05 -8.51
CA ILE A 81 1.47 -7.69 -7.88
C ILE A 81 0.46 -7.32 -8.95
N PRO A 82 -0.76 -7.92 -8.92
CA PRO A 82 -1.80 -7.58 -9.88
C PRO A 82 -2.16 -6.11 -9.84
N GLU A 83 -2.46 -5.54 -11.00
CA GLU A 83 -2.97 -4.18 -11.12
C GLU A 83 -4.50 -4.21 -11.26
N ASP A 84 -5.15 -3.30 -10.58
CA ASP A 84 -6.54 -2.98 -10.80
C ASP A 84 -6.68 -1.46 -10.72
N ILE A 85 -6.30 -0.80 -11.81
CA ILE A 85 -6.30 0.65 -11.90
C ILE A 85 -7.55 1.07 -12.65
N HIS A 86 -8.51 1.60 -11.89
CA HIS A 86 -9.76 2.07 -12.46
C HIS A 86 -9.48 3.19 -13.47
N PRO A 87 -10.22 3.28 -14.61
CA PRO A 87 -9.98 4.31 -15.62
C PRO A 87 -9.89 5.73 -15.06
N ARG A 88 -10.69 6.06 -14.05
CA ARG A 88 -10.64 7.39 -13.43
C ARG A 88 -9.32 7.71 -12.76
N PHE A 89 -8.49 6.70 -12.45
CA PHE A 89 -7.19 6.90 -11.82
C PHE A 89 -6.06 7.03 -12.85
N ARG A 90 -6.38 6.97 -14.12
CA ARG A 90 -5.39 7.03 -15.21
C ARG A 90 -5.20 8.44 -15.76
N GLY A 91 -5.34 9.45 -14.90
CA GLY A 91 -5.12 10.82 -15.29
C GLY A 91 -6.31 11.49 -15.96
N ILE A 92 -7.45 10.99 -15.70
CA ILE A 92 -8.70 11.60 -16.21
C ILE A 92 -9.15 12.67 -15.25
#